data_a6125b202d633bd536dc656466460d41
#
_entry.id   a6125b202d633bd536dc656466460d41
#
_cell.length_a   1.000
_cell.length_b   1.000
_cell.length_c   1.000
_cell.angle_alpha   90.00
_cell.angle_beta   90.00
_cell.angle_gamma   90.00
#
_symmetry.space_group_name_H-M   'P 1'
#
loop_
_entity.id
_entity.type
_entity.pdbx_description
1 polymer ?
#
loop_
_entity_poly.entity_id
_entity_poly.type
_entity_poly.pdbx_seq_one_letter_code
_entity_poly.pdbx_strand_id
1 'polypeptide(L)'
;MYLTIIMPLYSHSRLGTYENCPFQYKLRYVNKVKPLLGNSIESFMGSMVHDSLEWLYKLAQDSNIASKETLLEKYDKLWNENWVDTIRVIKKDLTADNFKETGKTCLEMYYDRYHPFDQAITIGLEERLMIELPENKKMQGYIDRLDKIGDGHFAVHDYKTSNRVPPQNKADKDRQLGLYALAVHQRYPEVKKIDLIWHYVRFDEEVRSSRDEKQLDSMISTTVSLINEIEAATERKDFPTKTSMLCNWCEFKAQCPEYSHQYASQNDAPTLSTTTISAVQAAETVDKLIELKEKKKNLSSDMDAMMETLESQLFNYSKESGHTVVFGKDYKASFSTTESVKIPSKKDLKRYELESSLKELELWDDVQEMSVWKVKSMLKSEHWSEEQKKKISSYLDKSDNPRISLKKL
;
A
#
# COMPACT_ATOMS: atom_id res chain seq x y z
N MET A 1 -1.23 46.46 17.48
CA MET A 1 -2.34 45.55 17.09
C MET A 1 -1.72 44.17 16.93
N TYR A 2 -1.77 43.37 17.99
CA TYR A 2 -1.25 41.99 17.94
C TYR A 2 -2.18 41.16 17.06
N LEU A 3 -1.74 40.78 15.86
CA LEU A 3 -2.39 39.73 15.07
C LEU A 3 -2.33 38.45 15.92
N THR A 4 -3.44 38.05 16.48
CA THR A 4 -3.58 36.75 17.10
C THR A 4 -3.37 35.72 15.97
N ILE A 5 -2.19 35.15 15.88
CA ILE A 5 -1.92 34.03 14.98
C ILE A 5 -2.80 32.88 15.47
N ILE A 6 -3.93 32.68 14.80
CA ILE A 6 -4.78 31.50 15.06
C ILE A 6 -3.94 30.31 14.60
N MET A 7 -3.34 29.60 15.56
CA MET A 7 -2.60 28.37 15.25
C MET A 7 -3.55 27.35 14.60
N PRO A 8 -3.15 26.75 13.49
CA PRO A 8 -3.99 25.78 12.81
C PRO A 8 -4.21 24.55 13.69
N LEU A 9 -5.45 24.11 13.80
CA LEU A 9 -5.81 22.87 14.47
C LEU A 9 -5.55 21.69 13.55
N TYR A 10 -4.71 20.77 13.98
CA TYR A 10 -4.32 19.58 13.23
C TYR A 10 -5.20 18.38 13.58
N SER A 11 -5.17 17.34 12.74
CA SER A 11 -5.76 16.02 12.97
C SER A 11 -4.91 14.95 12.31
N HIS A 12 -5.09 13.68 12.70
CA HIS A 12 -4.41 12.56 12.03
C HIS A 12 -4.63 12.59 10.51
N SER A 13 -5.88 12.74 10.07
CA SER A 13 -6.23 12.79 8.65
C SER A 13 -5.62 14.00 7.92
N ARG A 14 -5.52 15.15 8.59
CA ARG A 14 -4.89 16.34 8.04
C ARG A 14 -3.38 16.11 7.82
N LEU A 15 -2.69 15.52 8.77
CA LEU A 15 -1.27 15.14 8.64
C LEU A 15 -1.08 14.10 7.54
N GLY A 16 -1.90 13.05 7.53
CA GLY A 16 -1.86 12.01 6.50
C GLY A 16 -2.09 12.55 5.09
N THR A 17 -2.92 13.59 4.93
CA THR A 17 -3.09 14.25 3.62
C THR A 17 -1.79 14.87 3.12
N TYR A 18 -1.01 15.52 4.00
CA TYR A 18 0.29 16.10 3.64
C TYR A 18 1.32 15.02 3.29
N GLU A 19 1.43 13.99 4.10
CA GLU A 19 2.33 12.85 3.85
C GLU A 19 2.02 12.15 2.51
N ASN A 20 0.74 12.02 2.19
CA ASN A 20 0.29 11.44 0.92
C ASN A 20 0.59 12.35 -0.27
N CYS A 21 0.25 13.63 -0.17
CA CYS A 21 0.49 14.60 -1.23
C CYS A 21 0.42 16.04 -0.68
N PRO A 22 1.57 16.76 -0.56
CA PRO A 22 1.57 18.17 -0.13
C PRO A 22 0.66 19.07 -0.96
N PHE A 23 0.56 18.84 -2.27
CA PHE A 23 -0.33 19.61 -3.13
C PHE A 23 -1.81 19.40 -2.79
N GLN A 24 -2.24 18.16 -2.49
CA GLN A 24 -3.60 17.88 -2.01
C GLN A 24 -3.87 18.60 -0.67
N TYR A 25 -2.90 18.58 0.23
CA TYR A 25 -2.97 19.32 1.50
C TYR A 25 -3.16 20.82 1.28
N LYS A 26 -2.38 21.41 0.36
CA LYS A 26 -2.53 22.84 -0.03
C LYS A 26 -3.95 23.15 -0.49
N LEU A 27 -4.49 22.35 -1.41
CA LEU A 27 -5.83 22.59 -1.94
C LEU A 27 -6.89 22.49 -0.84
N ARG A 28 -6.83 21.44 -0.03
CA ARG A 28 -7.85 21.15 0.99
C ARG A 28 -7.78 22.09 2.20
N TYR A 29 -6.60 22.32 2.76
CA TYR A 29 -6.45 22.95 4.06
C TYR A 29 -5.89 24.38 4.03
N VAL A 30 -5.07 24.73 3.05
CA VAL A 30 -4.49 26.07 2.90
C VAL A 30 -5.43 26.94 2.06
N ASN A 31 -5.71 26.50 0.84
CA ASN A 31 -6.52 27.25 -0.11
C ASN A 31 -8.03 27.01 0.07
N LYS A 32 -8.44 25.95 0.79
CA LYS A 32 -9.83 25.53 1.02
C LYS A 32 -10.64 25.45 -0.27
N VAL A 33 -10.02 24.90 -1.32
CA VAL A 33 -10.63 24.74 -2.64
C VAL A 33 -11.74 23.68 -2.56
N LYS A 34 -12.87 23.95 -3.20
CA LYS A 34 -13.94 22.94 -3.33
C LYS A 34 -13.50 21.89 -4.35
N PRO A 35 -13.54 20.60 -4.01
CA PRO A 35 -13.24 19.56 -4.97
C PRO A 35 -14.23 19.56 -6.15
N LEU A 36 -13.75 19.31 -7.35
CA LEU A 36 -14.61 19.13 -8.53
C LEU A 36 -15.16 17.70 -8.63
N LEU A 37 -14.48 16.75 -8.00
CA LEU A 37 -14.90 15.35 -7.98
C LEU A 37 -15.50 15.02 -6.62
N GLY A 38 -16.54 14.19 -6.61
CA GLY A 38 -17.16 13.70 -5.39
C GLY A 38 -16.29 12.70 -4.61
N ASN A 39 -16.74 12.33 -3.43
CA ASN A 39 -16.11 11.33 -2.59
C ASN A 39 -16.11 9.95 -3.26
N SER A 40 -15.20 9.07 -2.85
CA SER A 40 -15.24 7.69 -3.27
C SER A 40 -16.33 6.91 -2.55
N ILE A 41 -16.86 5.88 -3.21
CA ILE A 41 -17.87 4.99 -2.64
C ILE A 41 -17.35 4.26 -1.40
N GLU A 42 -16.04 3.94 -1.36
CA GLU A 42 -15.41 3.31 -0.19
C GLU A 42 -15.49 4.21 1.04
N SER A 43 -15.21 5.51 0.87
CA SER A 43 -15.32 6.48 1.96
C SER A 43 -16.77 6.67 2.39
N PHE A 44 -17.70 6.74 1.44
CA PHE A 44 -19.14 6.88 1.72
C PHE A 44 -19.66 5.65 2.49
N MET A 45 -19.39 4.45 2.03
CA MET A 45 -19.76 3.22 2.72
C MET A 45 -19.19 3.19 4.15
N GLY A 46 -17.92 3.56 4.30
CA GLY A 46 -17.28 3.63 5.61
C GLY A 46 -18.04 4.55 6.56
N SER A 47 -18.40 5.77 6.13
CA SER A 47 -19.16 6.70 6.95
C SER A 47 -20.53 6.12 7.35
N MET A 48 -21.25 5.49 6.42
CA MET A 48 -22.57 4.90 6.74
C MET A 48 -22.48 3.74 7.74
N VAL A 49 -21.40 2.96 7.70
CA VAL A 49 -21.12 1.90 8.70
C VAL A 49 -20.82 2.52 10.06
N HIS A 50 -19.98 3.55 10.15
CA HIS A 50 -19.67 4.26 11.40
C HIS A 50 -20.93 4.88 12.02
N ASP A 51 -21.71 5.62 11.23
CA ASP A 51 -22.96 6.25 11.69
C ASP A 51 -23.98 5.21 12.23
N SER A 52 -24.01 4.02 11.61
CA SER A 52 -24.89 2.92 12.05
C SER A 52 -24.42 2.31 13.36
N LEU A 53 -23.10 2.12 13.53
CA LEU A 53 -22.54 1.60 14.79
C LEU A 53 -22.63 2.64 15.91
N GLU A 54 -22.41 3.91 15.62
CA GLU A 54 -22.65 5.00 16.58
C GLU A 54 -24.09 4.99 17.08
N TRP A 55 -25.05 4.91 16.16
CA TRP A 55 -26.46 4.83 16.50
C TRP A 55 -26.79 3.61 17.36
N LEU A 56 -26.23 2.44 17.03
CA LEU A 56 -26.42 1.20 17.78
C LEU A 56 -25.97 1.34 19.24
N TYR A 57 -24.74 1.86 19.44
CA TYR A 57 -24.21 2.06 20.79
C TYR A 57 -24.89 3.20 21.56
N LYS A 58 -25.43 4.21 20.90
CA LYS A 58 -26.30 5.21 21.55
C LYS A 58 -27.56 4.58 22.16
N LEU A 59 -28.19 3.66 21.44
CA LEU A 59 -29.33 2.91 21.99
C LEU A 59 -28.90 2.00 23.13
N ALA A 60 -27.77 1.31 23.00
CA ALA A 60 -27.28 0.42 24.04
C ALA A 60 -26.95 1.17 25.35
N GLN A 61 -26.43 2.42 25.28
CA GLN A 61 -26.25 3.28 26.46
C GLN A 61 -27.55 3.52 27.23
N ASP A 62 -28.68 3.59 26.53
CA ASP A 62 -30.03 3.74 27.11
C ASP A 62 -30.68 2.38 27.47
N SER A 63 -29.87 1.29 27.49
CA SER A 63 -30.37 -0.08 27.73
C SER A 63 -31.42 -0.55 26.72
N ASN A 64 -31.40 0.05 25.53
CA ASN A 64 -32.27 -0.30 24.41
C ASN A 64 -31.43 -1.02 23.33
N ILE A 65 -31.55 -2.34 23.25
CA ILE A 65 -30.79 -3.15 22.27
C ILE A 65 -31.65 -3.30 21.00
N ALA A 66 -31.24 -2.64 19.93
CA ALA A 66 -31.87 -2.81 18.63
C ALA A 66 -31.64 -4.24 18.08
N SER A 67 -32.61 -4.78 17.33
CA SER A 67 -32.42 -6.03 16.62
C SER A 67 -31.47 -5.85 15.43
N LYS A 68 -30.92 -6.95 14.91
CA LYS A 68 -30.07 -6.93 13.71
C LYS A 68 -30.81 -6.33 12.52
N GLU A 69 -32.06 -6.70 12.33
CA GLU A 69 -32.92 -6.18 11.27
C GLU A 69 -33.07 -4.65 11.37
N THR A 70 -33.32 -4.14 12.58
CA THR A 70 -33.45 -2.70 12.82
C THR A 70 -32.14 -1.94 12.56
N LEU A 71 -30.98 -2.56 12.86
CA LEU A 71 -29.67 -1.99 12.51
C LEU A 71 -29.49 -1.90 10.98
N LEU A 72 -29.87 -2.94 10.24
CA LEU A 72 -29.74 -2.95 8.77
C LEU A 72 -30.72 -1.97 8.11
N GLU A 73 -31.94 -1.85 8.63
CA GLU A 73 -32.90 -0.82 8.20
C GLU A 73 -32.35 0.60 8.45
N LYS A 74 -31.71 0.82 9.61
CA LYS A 74 -31.04 2.10 9.91
C LYS A 74 -29.95 2.41 8.91
N TYR A 75 -29.10 1.42 8.56
CA TYR A 75 -28.06 1.57 7.55
C TYR A 75 -28.64 1.89 6.17
N ASP A 76 -29.69 1.16 5.73
CA ASP A 76 -30.35 1.43 4.46
C ASP A 76 -30.92 2.85 4.40
N LYS A 77 -31.51 3.31 5.51
CA LYS A 77 -32.00 4.67 5.63
C LYS A 77 -30.90 5.69 5.52
N LEU A 78 -29.79 5.53 6.28
CA LEU A 78 -28.63 6.42 6.22
C LEU A 78 -28.02 6.45 4.81
N TRP A 79 -27.88 5.29 4.18
CA TRP A 79 -27.38 5.20 2.80
C TRP A 79 -28.21 6.03 1.83
N ASN A 80 -29.54 5.87 1.87
CA ASN A 80 -30.44 6.55 0.93
C ASN A 80 -30.54 8.06 1.22
N GLU A 81 -30.52 8.48 2.47
CA GLU A 81 -30.61 9.89 2.88
C GLU A 81 -29.32 10.68 2.52
N ASN A 82 -28.16 10.02 2.57
CA ASN A 82 -26.87 10.67 2.33
C ASN A 82 -26.31 10.43 0.92
N TRP A 83 -27.00 9.62 0.10
CA TRP A 83 -26.58 9.38 -1.26
C TRP A 83 -26.62 10.65 -2.10
N VAL A 84 -25.53 10.91 -2.84
CA VAL A 84 -25.47 11.98 -3.85
C VAL A 84 -24.81 11.43 -5.13
N ASP A 85 -25.31 11.86 -6.30
CA ASP A 85 -24.89 11.34 -7.60
C ASP A 85 -23.40 11.64 -7.94
N THR A 86 -22.77 12.51 -7.18
CA THR A 86 -21.33 12.81 -7.32
C THR A 86 -20.43 11.76 -6.68
N ILE A 87 -20.98 10.79 -5.93
CA ILE A 87 -20.19 9.68 -5.35
C ILE A 87 -19.64 8.82 -6.47
N ARG A 88 -18.33 8.55 -6.41
CA ARG A 88 -17.59 7.87 -7.48
C ARG A 88 -17.33 6.42 -7.15
N VAL A 89 -17.72 5.52 -8.03
CA VAL A 89 -17.27 4.12 -8.05
C VAL A 89 -16.04 4.05 -8.94
N ILE A 90 -14.86 3.87 -8.35
CA ILE A 90 -13.57 3.93 -9.06
C ILE A 90 -13.21 2.57 -9.68
N LYS A 91 -13.60 1.49 -9.04
CA LYS A 91 -13.39 0.12 -9.53
C LYS A 91 -14.41 -0.23 -10.60
N LYS A 92 -13.94 -0.49 -11.83
CA LYS A 92 -14.79 -0.66 -13.02
C LYS A 92 -15.75 -1.86 -12.95
N ASP A 93 -15.39 -2.89 -12.18
CA ASP A 93 -16.15 -4.15 -12.10
C ASP A 93 -17.13 -4.19 -10.91
N LEU A 94 -17.28 -3.08 -10.18
CA LEU A 94 -18.16 -2.98 -9.02
C LEU A 94 -19.19 -1.87 -9.20
N THR A 95 -20.34 -2.04 -8.56
CA THR A 95 -21.44 -1.07 -8.53
C THR A 95 -21.63 -0.51 -7.12
N ALA A 96 -22.43 0.54 -6.97
CA ALA A 96 -22.79 1.09 -5.67
C ALA A 96 -23.49 0.04 -4.78
N ASP A 97 -24.31 -0.82 -5.38
CA ASP A 97 -25.02 -1.90 -4.65
C ASP A 97 -24.03 -2.92 -4.06
N ASN A 98 -22.94 -3.25 -4.76
CA ASN A 98 -21.92 -4.14 -4.20
C ASN A 98 -21.30 -3.56 -2.91
N PHE A 99 -21.08 -2.25 -2.86
CA PHE A 99 -20.58 -1.59 -1.66
C PHE A 99 -21.64 -1.51 -0.58
N LYS A 100 -22.90 -1.26 -0.95
CA LYS A 100 -24.01 -1.25 -0.02
C LYS A 100 -24.18 -2.58 0.70
N GLU A 101 -24.19 -3.67 -0.05
CA GLU A 101 -24.24 -5.04 0.51
C GLU A 101 -22.99 -5.37 1.34
N THR A 102 -21.80 -4.92 0.92
CA THR A 102 -20.57 -5.06 1.73
C THR A 102 -20.74 -4.38 3.10
N GLY A 103 -21.30 -3.18 3.15
CA GLY A 103 -21.53 -2.47 4.40
C GLY A 103 -22.53 -3.19 5.31
N LYS A 104 -23.61 -3.76 4.74
CA LYS A 104 -24.56 -4.61 5.49
C LYS A 104 -23.86 -5.82 6.11
N THR A 105 -23.09 -6.55 5.31
CA THR A 105 -22.34 -7.71 5.79
C THR A 105 -21.38 -7.34 6.92
N CYS A 106 -20.71 -6.17 6.85
CA CYS A 106 -19.90 -5.67 7.96
C CYS A 106 -20.69 -5.51 9.25
N LEU A 107 -21.89 -4.94 9.15
CA LEU A 107 -22.77 -4.70 10.31
C LEU A 107 -23.35 -6.00 10.87
N GLU A 108 -23.74 -6.95 10.01
CA GLU A 108 -24.23 -8.27 10.42
C GLU A 108 -23.17 -9.04 11.21
N MET A 109 -21.94 -9.15 10.67
CA MET A 109 -20.84 -9.82 11.35
C MET A 109 -20.50 -9.16 12.68
N TYR A 110 -20.46 -7.81 12.69
CA TYR A 110 -20.21 -7.05 13.91
C TYR A 110 -21.30 -7.28 14.96
N TYR A 111 -22.59 -7.25 14.55
CA TYR A 111 -23.72 -7.50 15.42
C TYR A 111 -23.67 -8.90 16.05
N ASP A 112 -23.43 -9.93 15.23
CA ASP A 112 -23.37 -11.33 15.69
C ASP A 112 -22.25 -11.58 16.69
N ARG A 113 -21.16 -10.85 16.58
CA ARG A 113 -20.03 -10.97 17.48
C ARG A 113 -20.21 -10.25 18.81
N TYR A 114 -20.84 -9.08 18.81
CA TYR A 114 -20.84 -8.21 19.98
C TYR A 114 -22.21 -8.09 20.69
N HIS A 115 -23.28 -8.64 20.12
CA HIS A 115 -24.57 -8.69 20.79
C HIS A 115 -24.44 -9.44 22.13
N PRO A 116 -25.00 -8.93 23.27
CA PRO A 116 -25.93 -7.79 23.41
C PRO A 116 -25.25 -6.43 23.70
N PHE A 117 -23.98 -6.19 23.38
CA PHE A 117 -23.25 -4.92 23.51
C PHE A 117 -23.02 -4.48 24.96
N ASP A 118 -22.85 -5.44 25.88
CA ASP A 118 -22.69 -5.24 27.32
C ASP A 118 -21.26 -5.55 27.84
N GLN A 119 -20.30 -5.70 26.92
CA GLN A 119 -18.91 -6.09 27.25
C GLN A 119 -18.15 -5.02 28.05
N ALA A 120 -18.61 -3.76 27.99
CA ALA A 120 -18.04 -2.63 28.73
C ALA A 120 -19.04 -1.47 28.79
N ILE A 121 -18.74 -0.48 29.61
CA ILE A 121 -19.54 0.74 29.70
C ILE A 121 -19.04 1.74 28.64
N THR A 122 -19.83 1.96 27.61
CA THR A 122 -19.54 2.97 26.59
C THR A 122 -19.75 4.37 27.19
N ILE A 123 -18.67 5.16 27.25
CA ILE A 123 -18.66 6.50 27.85
C ILE A 123 -18.53 7.63 26.82
N GLY A 124 -18.11 7.32 25.60
CA GLY A 124 -17.99 8.29 24.49
C GLY A 124 -18.25 7.65 23.13
N LEU A 125 -18.99 8.34 22.27
CA LEU A 125 -19.28 7.96 20.89
C LEU A 125 -19.03 9.16 19.99
N GLU A 126 -18.25 8.99 18.91
CA GLU A 126 -17.80 10.07 18.02
C GLU A 126 -17.28 11.29 18.83
N GLU A 127 -16.63 10.98 19.96
CA GLU A 127 -16.21 12.00 20.91
C GLU A 127 -15.01 12.79 20.36
N ARG A 128 -15.19 14.10 20.25
CA ARG A 128 -14.12 15.01 19.89
C ARG A 128 -13.20 15.23 21.07
N LEU A 129 -11.98 14.80 20.96
CA LEU A 129 -10.92 15.06 21.94
C LEU A 129 -9.89 16.05 21.41
N MET A 130 -9.47 16.97 22.29
CA MET A 130 -8.37 17.87 22.04
C MET A 130 -7.09 17.26 22.58
N ILE A 131 -6.02 17.40 21.81
CA ILE A 131 -4.69 16.86 22.12
C ILE A 131 -3.72 18.04 22.16
N GLU A 132 -3.10 18.24 23.31
CA GLU A 132 -2.04 19.22 23.46
C GLU A 132 -0.69 18.55 23.23
N LEU A 133 0.12 19.17 22.40
CA LEU A 133 1.46 18.73 22.06
C LEU A 133 2.49 19.79 22.45
N PRO A 134 3.77 19.44 22.56
CA PRO A 134 4.85 20.40 22.75
C PRO A 134 4.81 21.54 21.71
N GLU A 135 5.53 22.62 22.01
CA GLU A 135 5.61 23.82 21.16
C GLU A 135 4.24 24.49 20.91
N ASN A 136 3.31 24.37 21.87
CA ASN A 136 1.93 24.89 21.77
C ASN A 136 1.14 24.37 20.57
N LYS A 137 1.52 23.23 20.00
CA LYS A 137 0.77 22.61 18.90
C LYS A 137 -0.51 21.97 19.45
N LYS A 138 -1.60 22.09 18.68
CA LYS A 138 -2.89 21.51 19.06
C LYS A 138 -3.41 20.60 17.96
N MET A 139 -3.91 19.45 18.37
CA MET A 139 -4.59 18.51 17.49
C MET A 139 -5.99 18.20 18.02
N GLN A 140 -6.82 17.68 17.13
CA GLN A 140 -8.11 17.09 17.49
C GLN A 140 -8.19 15.69 16.89
N GLY A 141 -8.89 14.82 17.56
CA GLY A 141 -9.29 13.50 17.10
C GLY A 141 -10.76 13.27 17.42
N TYR A 142 -11.38 12.38 16.65
CA TYR A 142 -12.70 11.85 16.96
C TYR A 142 -12.51 10.36 17.22
N ILE A 143 -12.89 9.92 18.43
CA ILE A 143 -12.85 8.50 18.81
C ILE A 143 -14.22 7.93 18.48
N ASP A 144 -14.26 6.89 17.65
CA ASP A 144 -15.51 6.26 17.23
C ASP A 144 -16.27 5.74 18.45
N ARG A 145 -15.57 5.02 19.36
CA ARG A 145 -16.12 4.59 20.63
C ARG A 145 -15.05 4.54 21.73
N LEU A 146 -15.36 5.07 22.88
CA LEU A 146 -14.57 5.01 24.11
C LEU A 146 -15.34 4.24 25.17
N ASP A 147 -14.74 3.14 25.64
CA ASP A 147 -15.32 2.30 26.68
C ASP A 147 -14.51 2.38 27.98
N LYS A 148 -15.20 2.28 29.10
CA LYS A 148 -14.63 2.05 30.43
C LYS A 148 -14.82 0.58 30.80
N ILE A 149 -13.72 -0.17 30.91
CA ILE A 149 -13.71 -1.60 31.22
C ILE A 149 -13.69 -1.82 32.73
N GLY A 150 -13.00 -0.95 33.45
CA GLY A 150 -12.84 -1.04 34.92
C GLY A 150 -12.20 0.21 35.50
N ASP A 151 -11.72 0.12 36.73
CA ASP A 151 -11.06 1.25 37.42
C ASP A 151 -9.74 1.62 36.76
N GLY A 152 -9.76 2.77 36.07
CA GLY A 152 -8.61 3.28 35.30
C GLY A 152 -8.30 2.47 34.04
N HIS A 153 -9.14 1.52 33.62
CA HIS A 153 -8.95 0.75 32.39
C HIS A 153 -9.97 1.16 31.32
N PHE A 154 -9.46 1.65 30.20
CA PHE A 154 -10.23 2.16 29.08
C PHE A 154 -9.93 1.36 27.81
N ALA A 155 -10.88 1.36 26.87
CA ALA A 155 -10.67 0.86 25.51
C ALA A 155 -11.08 1.92 24.49
N VAL A 156 -10.20 2.18 23.54
CA VAL A 156 -10.47 3.01 22.37
C VAL A 156 -10.73 2.07 21.19
N HIS A 157 -11.90 2.24 20.59
CA HIS A 157 -12.32 1.47 19.42
C HIS A 157 -12.35 2.36 18.19
N ASP A 158 -11.85 1.83 17.07
CA ASP A 158 -11.84 2.47 15.77
C ASP A 158 -12.29 1.46 14.70
N TYR A 159 -13.30 1.79 13.92
CA TYR A 159 -13.88 0.90 12.93
C TYR A 159 -13.24 1.08 11.56
N LYS A 160 -12.82 -0.03 10.94
CA LYS A 160 -12.15 -0.02 9.64
C LYS A 160 -12.90 -0.88 8.62
N THR A 161 -13.37 -0.23 7.56
CA THR A 161 -14.02 -0.88 6.40
C THR A 161 -13.03 -1.16 5.27
N SER A 162 -11.74 -1.09 5.53
CA SER A 162 -10.68 -1.33 4.55
C SER A 162 -10.72 -2.77 4.01
N ASN A 163 -10.12 -3.00 2.83
CA ASN A 163 -10.14 -4.30 2.14
C ASN A 163 -8.97 -5.22 2.53
N ARG A 164 -8.27 -4.92 3.62
CA ARG A 164 -7.18 -5.76 4.19
C ARG A 164 -6.91 -5.39 5.63
N VAL A 165 -6.50 -6.39 6.40
CA VAL A 165 -6.01 -6.23 7.76
C VAL A 165 -4.50 -6.00 7.71
N PRO A 166 -3.95 -4.96 8.36
CA PRO A 166 -2.51 -4.75 8.41
C PRO A 166 -1.85 -5.75 9.37
N PRO A 167 -0.55 -6.04 9.21
CA PRO A 167 0.17 -6.84 10.18
C PRO A 167 0.31 -6.09 11.52
N GLN A 168 0.43 -6.84 12.63
CA GLN A 168 0.47 -6.34 14.01
C GLN A 168 1.49 -5.19 14.20
N ASN A 169 2.68 -5.31 13.63
CA ASN A 169 3.73 -4.30 13.75
C ASN A 169 3.37 -2.92 13.15
N LYS A 170 2.36 -2.84 12.29
CA LYS A 170 1.80 -1.57 11.80
C LYS A 170 0.82 -0.98 12.79
N ALA A 171 -0.02 -1.81 13.41
CA ALA A 171 -0.94 -1.37 14.45
C ALA A 171 -0.16 -0.81 15.66
N ASP A 172 0.92 -1.47 16.05
CA ASP A 172 1.77 -1.06 17.17
C ASP A 172 2.51 0.27 16.95
N LYS A 173 2.59 0.73 15.71
CA LYS A 173 3.21 2.00 15.32
C LYS A 173 2.20 3.02 14.76
N ASP A 174 0.92 2.68 14.79
CA ASP A 174 -0.10 3.56 14.22
C ASP A 174 -0.22 4.86 15.01
N ARG A 175 -0.13 5.98 14.30
CA ARG A 175 -0.20 7.31 14.90
C ARG A 175 -1.62 7.66 15.35
N GLN A 176 -2.67 7.22 14.64
CA GLN A 176 -4.05 7.55 14.96
C GLN A 176 -4.41 7.04 16.36
N LEU A 177 -4.22 5.73 16.58
CA LEU A 177 -4.49 5.11 17.88
C LEU A 177 -3.58 5.66 18.98
N GLY A 178 -2.30 5.94 18.65
CA GLY A 178 -1.38 6.56 19.61
C GLY A 178 -1.84 7.96 20.04
N LEU A 179 -2.35 8.78 19.13
CA LEU A 179 -2.92 10.09 19.42
C LEU A 179 -4.21 9.97 20.26
N TYR A 180 -5.03 8.96 20.01
CA TYR A 180 -6.22 8.70 20.84
C TYR A 180 -5.82 8.28 22.27
N ALA A 181 -4.81 7.42 22.42
CA ALA A 181 -4.29 7.08 23.74
C ALA A 181 -3.81 8.33 24.49
N LEU A 182 -3.05 9.20 23.82
CA LEU A 182 -2.59 10.47 24.42
C LEU A 182 -3.77 11.36 24.82
N ALA A 183 -4.79 11.48 23.97
CA ALA A 183 -5.99 12.26 24.26
C ALA A 183 -6.74 11.74 25.49
N VAL A 184 -6.88 10.41 25.61
CA VAL A 184 -7.53 9.77 26.76
C VAL A 184 -6.72 10.00 28.03
N HIS A 185 -5.37 9.88 27.98
CA HIS A 185 -4.50 10.21 29.13
C HIS A 185 -4.64 11.68 29.56
N GLN A 186 -4.73 12.61 28.62
CA GLN A 186 -4.89 14.04 28.94
C GLN A 186 -6.28 14.37 29.50
N ARG A 187 -7.32 13.62 29.09
CA ARG A 187 -8.71 13.87 29.48
C ARG A 187 -9.08 13.22 30.80
N TYR A 188 -8.55 12.02 31.07
CA TYR A 188 -8.92 11.18 32.21
C TYR A 188 -7.68 10.90 33.09
N PRO A 189 -7.45 11.68 34.17
CA PRO A 189 -6.26 11.52 35.01
C PRO A 189 -6.16 10.16 35.73
N GLU A 190 -7.29 9.46 35.87
CA GLU A 190 -7.38 8.14 36.50
C GLU A 190 -6.92 6.98 35.61
N VAL A 191 -6.55 7.25 34.36
CA VAL A 191 -6.14 6.20 33.40
C VAL A 191 -4.89 5.48 33.88
N LYS A 192 -4.99 4.15 33.96
CA LYS A 192 -3.89 3.21 34.27
C LYS A 192 -3.54 2.35 33.06
N LYS A 193 -4.55 2.04 32.23
CA LYS A 193 -4.39 1.16 31.06
C LYS A 193 -5.35 1.59 29.95
N ILE A 194 -4.85 1.55 28.70
CA ILE A 194 -5.67 1.77 27.50
C ILE A 194 -5.43 0.63 26.53
N ASP A 195 -6.49 -0.06 26.17
CA ASP A 195 -6.50 -0.98 25.04
C ASP A 195 -6.89 -0.19 23.78
N LEU A 196 -6.10 -0.32 22.73
CA LEU A 196 -6.33 0.32 21.43
C LEU A 196 -6.79 -0.77 20.46
N ILE A 197 -8.00 -0.66 19.93
CA ILE A 197 -8.66 -1.73 19.21
C ILE A 197 -9.13 -1.22 17.85
N TRP A 198 -8.58 -1.81 16.79
CA TRP A 198 -9.13 -1.70 15.46
C TRP A 198 -10.08 -2.83 15.16
N HIS A 199 -11.32 -2.50 14.78
CA HIS A 199 -12.30 -3.45 14.27
C HIS A 199 -12.28 -3.44 12.75
N TYR A 200 -11.65 -4.45 12.14
CA TYR A 200 -11.70 -4.66 10.68
C TYR A 200 -13.00 -5.37 10.33
N VAL A 201 -14.09 -4.60 10.32
CA VAL A 201 -15.48 -5.10 10.24
C VAL A 201 -15.78 -5.92 8.99
N ARG A 202 -14.99 -5.79 7.91
CA ARG A 202 -15.12 -6.64 6.71
C ARG A 202 -14.60 -8.06 6.89
N PHE A 203 -13.81 -8.30 7.91
CA PHE A 203 -13.11 -9.58 8.15
C PHE A 203 -13.50 -10.19 9.48
N ASP A 204 -14.35 -9.51 10.24
CA ASP A 204 -14.66 -9.86 11.63
C ASP A 204 -13.39 -10.04 12.48
N GLU A 205 -12.38 -9.19 12.25
CA GLU A 205 -11.10 -9.25 12.95
C GLU A 205 -10.87 -8.02 13.81
N GLU A 206 -10.31 -8.25 15.02
CA GLU A 206 -9.77 -7.21 15.88
C GLU A 206 -8.24 -7.23 15.83
N VAL A 207 -7.66 -6.04 15.68
CA VAL A 207 -6.23 -5.84 15.91
C VAL A 207 -6.08 -4.99 17.16
N ARG A 208 -5.46 -5.55 18.18
CA ARG A 208 -5.26 -4.90 19.48
C ARG A 208 -3.84 -4.41 19.62
N SER A 209 -3.69 -3.25 20.25
CA SER A 209 -2.39 -2.65 20.53
C SER A 209 -2.45 -1.87 21.84
N SER A 210 -1.31 -1.52 22.35
CA SER A 210 -1.15 -0.58 23.49
C SER A 210 0.05 0.31 23.23
N ARG A 211 0.22 1.34 24.05
CA ARG A 211 1.39 2.24 23.97
C ARG A 211 2.03 2.37 25.33
N ASP A 212 3.33 2.12 25.39
CA ASP A 212 4.12 2.53 26.53
C ASP A 212 4.51 4.02 26.42
N GLU A 213 5.07 4.58 27.48
CA GLU A 213 5.46 5.99 27.56
C GLU A 213 6.50 6.34 26.47
N LYS A 214 7.47 5.48 26.22
CA LYS A 214 8.51 5.71 25.20
C LYS A 214 7.93 5.74 23.78
N GLN A 215 6.95 4.89 23.51
CA GLN A 215 6.26 4.86 22.22
C GLN A 215 5.43 6.14 22.03
N LEU A 216 4.75 6.61 23.07
CA LEU A 216 4.02 7.88 23.04
C LEU A 216 4.96 9.06 22.83
N ASP A 217 6.08 9.14 23.54
CA ASP A 217 7.07 10.21 23.39
C ASP A 217 7.66 10.24 21.97
N SER A 218 8.00 9.09 21.42
CA SER A 218 8.51 8.98 20.06
C SER A 218 7.45 9.43 19.03
N MET A 219 6.19 9.03 19.22
CA MET A 219 5.08 9.44 18.35
C MET A 219 4.81 10.95 18.47
N ILE A 220 4.85 11.52 19.67
CA ILE A 220 4.72 12.98 19.90
C ILE A 220 5.82 13.73 19.14
N SER A 221 7.08 13.33 19.33
CA SER A 221 8.23 13.96 18.67
C SER A 221 8.11 13.95 17.15
N THR A 222 7.78 12.79 16.55
CA THR A 222 7.60 12.65 15.09
C THR A 222 6.40 13.46 14.60
N THR A 223 5.33 13.54 15.37
CA THR A 223 4.14 14.33 15.04
C THR A 223 4.44 15.84 15.06
N VAL A 224 5.14 16.31 16.07
CA VAL A 224 5.57 17.73 16.15
C VAL A 224 6.51 18.08 14.99
N SER A 225 7.48 17.21 14.69
CA SER A 225 8.36 17.40 13.53
C SER A 225 7.60 17.53 12.23
N LEU A 226 6.58 16.68 11.99
CA LEU A 226 5.76 16.75 10.80
C LEU A 226 4.92 18.03 10.74
N ILE A 227 4.39 18.49 11.88
CA ILE A 227 3.67 19.77 11.96
C ILE A 227 4.61 20.92 11.60
N ASN A 228 5.81 20.93 12.12
CA ASN A 228 6.82 21.97 11.83
C ASN A 228 7.21 21.97 10.34
N GLU A 229 7.32 20.79 9.72
CA GLU A 229 7.53 20.66 8.27
C GLU A 229 6.39 21.29 7.47
N ILE A 230 5.14 21.02 7.87
CA ILE A 230 3.94 21.57 7.21
C ILE A 230 3.89 23.10 7.36
N GLU A 231 4.23 23.63 8.55
CA GLU A 231 4.27 25.07 8.79
C GLU A 231 5.35 25.74 7.94
N ALA A 232 6.55 25.17 7.91
CA ALA A 232 7.63 25.65 7.07
C ALA A 232 7.30 25.60 5.57
N ALA A 233 6.64 24.52 5.10
CA ALA A 233 6.14 24.43 3.74
C ALA A 233 5.05 25.49 3.42
N THR A 234 4.24 25.81 4.43
CA THR A 234 3.19 26.83 4.31
C THR A 234 3.80 28.23 4.17
N GLU A 235 4.82 28.54 4.96
CA GLU A 235 5.57 29.81 4.88
C GLU A 235 6.28 29.97 3.52
N ARG A 236 6.94 28.92 3.06
CA ARG A 236 7.62 28.91 1.75
C ARG A 236 6.64 28.81 0.57
N LYS A 237 5.35 28.51 0.82
CA LYS A 237 4.32 28.20 -0.19
C LYS A 237 4.72 27.04 -1.11
N ASP A 238 5.52 26.13 -0.59
CA ASP A 238 6.09 25.02 -1.33
C ASP A 238 5.32 23.72 -1.03
N PHE A 239 4.51 23.26 -1.98
CA PHE A 239 3.65 22.08 -1.87
C PHE A 239 3.72 21.28 -3.17
N PRO A 240 4.77 20.47 -3.35
CA PRO A 240 4.94 19.68 -4.56
C PRO A 240 3.84 18.63 -4.70
N THR A 241 3.55 18.26 -5.95
CA THR A 241 2.72 17.10 -6.26
C THR A 241 3.47 15.81 -5.91
N LYS A 242 2.73 14.81 -5.43
CA LYS A 242 3.28 13.47 -5.16
C LYS A 242 2.33 12.44 -5.75
N THR A 243 2.71 11.89 -6.89
CA THR A 243 1.89 10.89 -7.60
C THR A 243 2.01 9.52 -6.94
N SER A 244 0.88 8.85 -6.78
CA SER A 244 0.79 7.51 -6.21
C SER A 244 -0.47 6.80 -6.72
N MET A 245 -0.65 5.53 -6.33
CA MET A 245 -1.90 4.80 -6.60
C MET A 245 -3.13 5.50 -5.99
N LEU A 246 -2.97 6.26 -4.90
CA LEU A 246 -4.04 7.00 -4.23
C LEU A 246 -4.61 8.16 -5.09
N CYS A 247 -3.90 8.58 -6.14
CA CYS A 247 -4.39 9.61 -7.05
C CYS A 247 -5.72 9.24 -7.73
N ASN A 248 -6.03 7.95 -7.85
CA ASN A 248 -7.31 7.52 -8.43
C ASN A 248 -8.50 7.87 -7.51
N TRP A 249 -8.28 7.91 -6.20
CA TRP A 249 -9.29 8.29 -5.19
C TRP A 249 -9.25 9.78 -4.83
N CYS A 250 -8.27 10.54 -5.35
CA CYS A 250 -8.12 11.95 -5.01
C CYS A 250 -9.29 12.78 -5.59
N GLU A 251 -9.99 13.51 -4.73
CA GLU A 251 -11.09 14.40 -5.12
C GLU A 251 -10.62 15.64 -5.87
N PHE A 252 -9.33 15.97 -5.77
CA PHE A 252 -8.71 17.10 -6.49
C PHE A 252 -8.01 16.67 -7.79
N LYS A 253 -8.22 15.44 -8.26
CA LYS A 253 -7.53 14.92 -9.46
C LYS A 253 -7.73 15.79 -10.68
N ALA A 254 -8.95 16.33 -10.88
CA ALA A 254 -9.25 17.24 -12.00
C ALA A 254 -8.56 18.60 -11.90
N GLN A 255 -8.13 19.01 -10.70
CA GLN A 255 -7.46 20.30 -10.44
C GLN A 255 -5.94 20.12 -10.24
N CYS A 256 -5.45 18.88 -10.32
CA CYS A 256 -4.05 18.54 -10.11
C CYS A 256 -3.24 18.79 -11.39
N PRO A 257 -2.09 19.48 -11.34
CA PRO A 257 -1.25 19.71 -12.52
C PRO A 257 -0.87 18.41 -13.27
N GLU A 258 -0.69 17.30 -12.54
CA GLU A 258 -0.34 16.01 -13.12
C GLU A 258 -1.48 15.36 -13.91
N TYR A 259 -2.74 15.67 -13.58
CA TYR A 259 -3.91 14.96 -14.12
C TYR A 259 -4.98 15.85 -14.76
N SER A 260 -4.92 17.18 -14.59
CA SER A 260 -5.93 18.11 -15.11
C SER A 260 -6.12 17.98 -16.62
N HIS A 261 -5.07 17.63 -17.36
CA HIS A 261 -5.13 17.40 -18.80
C HIS A 261 -6.12 16.29 -19.21
N GLN A 262 -6.43 15.33 -18.32
CA GLN A 262 -7.42 14.26 -18.57
C GLN A 262 -8.86 14.76 -18.49
N TYR A 263 -9.08 15.94 -17.91
CA TYR A 263 -10.39 16.55 -17.68
C TYR A 263 -10.60 17.82 -18.52
N ALA A 264 -9.57 18.26 -19.26
CA ALA A 264 -9.69 19.39 -20.18
C ALA A 264 -10.63 19.01 -21.32
N SER A 265 -11.66 19.83 -21.55
CA SER A 265 -12.51 19.67 -22.73
C SER A 265 -11.73 20.04 -23.99
N GLN A 266 -12.12 19.46 -25.14
CA GLN A 266 -11.47 19.77 -26.45
C GLN A 266 -11.51 21.25 -26.81
N ASN A 267 -12.34 22.06 -26.14
CA ASN A 267 -12.55 23.47 -26.37
C ASN A 267 -11.74 24.40 -25.43
N ASP A 268 -11.08 23.83 -24.40
CA ASP A 268 -10.22 24.64 -23.52
C ASP A 268 -8.89 24.88 -24.21
N ALA A 269 -8.74 26.07 -24.82
CA ALA A 269 -7.49 26.48 -25.43
C ALA A 269 -6.34 26.44 -24.40
N PRO A 270 -5.19 25.87 -24.74
CA PRO A 270 -4.07 25.76 -23.80
C PRO A 270 -3.53 27.17 -23.54
N THR A 271 -3.65 27.64 -22.31
CA THR A 271 -2.90 28.80 -21.83
C THR A 271 -1.41 28.40 -21.80
N LEU A 272 -0.68 28.94 -22.75
CA LEU A 272 0.79 29.07 -22.81
C LEU A 272 1.57 27.89 -22.18
N SER A 273 1.72 26.81 -22.94
CA SER A 273 2.84 25.89 -22.73
C SER A 273 3.74 25.93 -23.96
N THR A 274 5.04 26.00 -23.74
CA THR A 274 6.09 25.93 -24.75
C THR A 274 6.23 24.53 -25.39
N THR A 275 5.22 23.66 -25.26
CA THR A 275 5.19 22.32 -25.84
C THR A 275 4.63 22.34 -27.25
N THR A 276 5.28 21.65 -28.16
CA THR A 276 4.95 21.54 -29.58
C THR A 276 3.68 20.74 -29.89
N ILE A 277 3.05 20.09 -28.88
CA ILE A 277 1.84 19.25 -29.04
C ILE A 277 0.79 19.59 -27.98
N SER A 278 -0.50 19.54 -28.36
CA SER A 278 -1.63 19.70 -27.42
C SER A 278 -1.78 18.49 -26.48
N ALA A 279 -2.52 18.65 -25.37
CA ALA A 279 -2.81 17.56 -24.43
C ALA A 279 -3.49 16.35 -25.11
N VAL A 280 -4.39 16.61 -26.06
CA VAL A 280 -5.05 15.53 -26.86
C VAL A 280 -4.02 14.80 -27.72
N GLN A 281 -3.18 15.53 -28.44
CA GLN A 281 -2.10 14.94 -29.25
C GLN A 281 -1.08 14.18 -28.39
N ALA A 282 -0.80 14.64 -27.17
CA ALA A 282 0.06 13.93 -26.24
C ALA A 282 -0.57 12.58 -25.81
N ALA A 283 -1.87 12.54 -25.52
CA ALA A 283 -2.59 11.30 -25.19
C ALA A 283 -2.57 10.31 -26.36
N GLU A 284 -2.91 10.75 -27.57
CA GLU A 284 -2.83 9.94 -28.79
C GLU A 284 -1.41 9.40 -29.05
N THR A 285 -0.39 10.21 -28.75
CA THR A 285 1.02 9.79 -28.89
C THR A 285 1.37 8.69 -27.91
N VAL A 286 0.85 8.75 -26.67
CA VAL A 286 1.03 7.69 -25.66
C VAL A 286 0.41 6.37 -26.16
N ASP A 287 -0.83 6.40 -26.64
CA ASP A 287 -1.53 5.20 -27.13
C ASP A 287 -0.78 4.57 -28.32
N LYS A 288 -0.35 5.39 -29.27
CA LYS A 288 0.44 4.94 -30.42
C LYS A 288 1.81 4.36 -30.02
N LEU A 289 2.46 4.96 -29.02
CA LEU A 289 3.73 4.43 -28.48
C LEU A 289 3.54 3.06 -27.83
N ILE A 290 2.45 2.85 -27.09
CA ILE A 290 2.11 1.57 -26.48
C ILE A 290 1.87 0.52 -27.57
N GLU A 291 1.04 0.83 -28.56
CA GLU A 291 0.77 -0.07 -29.70
C GLU A 291 2.07 -0.50 -30.42
N LEU A 292 2.97 0.45 -30.67
CA LEU A 292 4.25 0.14 -31.30
C LEU A 292 5.17 -0.71 -30.42
N LYS A 293 5.17 -0.52 -29.08
CA LYS A 293 5.91 -1.34 -28.15
C LYS A 293 5.39 -2.78 -28.09
N GLU A 294 4.06 -2.96 -28.12
CA GLU A 294 3.44 -4.27 -28.14
C GLU A 294 3.75 -5.01 -29.45
N LYS A 295 3.60 -4.34 -30.60
CA LYS A 295 3.99 -4.90 -31.90
C LYS A 295 5.47 -5.32 -31.93
N LYS A 296 6.37 -4.48 -31.41
CA LYS A 296 7.81 -4.82 -31.30
C LYS A 296 8.04 -6.05 -30.44
N LYS A 297 7.34 -6.15 -29.27
CA LYS A 297 7.47 -7.29 -28.37
C LYS A 297 7.00 -8.59 -29.03
N ASN A 298 5.86 -8.55 -29.73
CA ASN A 298 5.31 -9.73 -30.42
C ASN A 298 6.23 -10.19 -31.59
N LEU A 299 6.71 -9.26 -32.40
CA LEU A 299 7.66 -9.57 -33.48
C LEU A 299 8.98 -10.16 -32.93
N SER A 300 9.48 -9.64 -31.81
CA SER A 300 10.66 -10.20 -31.15
C SER A 300 10.42 -11.63 -30.66
N SER A 301 9.27 -11.89 -30.08
CA SER A 301 8.88 -13.23 -29.60
C SER A 301 8.78 -14.24 -30.73
N ASP A 302 8.18 -13.86 -31.86
CA ASP A 302 8.06 -14.72 -33.05
C ASP A 302 9.43 -15.03 -33.67
N MET A 303 10.30 -14.02 -33.74
CA MET A 303 11.68 -14.20 -34.21
C MET A 303 12.48 -15.09 -33.26
N ASP A 304 12.36 -14.92 -31.97
CA ASP A 304 13.04 -15.74 -30.96
C ASP A 304 12.60 -17.21 -31.08
N ALA A 305 11.31 -17.48 -31.26
CA ALA A 305 10.80 -18.83 -31.48
C ALA A 305 11.32 -19.47 -32.78
N MET A 306 11.41 -18.70 -33.87
CA MET A 306 11.99 -19.18 -35.14
C MET A 306 13.51 -19.48 -34.98
N MET A 307 14.23 -18.62 -34.29
CA MET A 307 15.65 -18.81 -34.00
C MET A 307 15.88 -20.09 -33.17
N GLU A 308 15.11 -20.30 -32.12
CA GLU A 308 15.18 -21.50 -31.27
C GLU A 308 14.93 -22.78 -32.07
N THR A 309 13.97 -22.73 -32.99
CA THR A 309 13.68 -23.86 -33.90
C THR A 309 14.90 -24.18 -34.79
N LEU A 310 15.48 -23.17 -35.44
CA LEU A 310 16.64 -23.35 -36.31
C LEU A 310 17.88 -23.78 -35.51
N GLU A 311 18.10 -23.23 -34.34
CA GLU A 311 19.18 -23.64 -33.45
C GLU A 311 19.04 -25.09 -33.02
N SER A 312 17.84 -25.52 -32.67
CA SER A 312 17.54 -26.93 -32.32
C SER A 312 17.81 -27.88 -33.48
N GLN A 313 17.44 -27.52 -34.71
CA GLN A 313 17.69 -28.31 -35.89
C GLN A 313 19.22 -28.47 -36.13
N LEU A 314 20.00 -27.40 -36.05
CA LEU A 314 21.43 -27.42 -36.17
C LEU A 314 22.10 -28.25 -35.07
N PHE A 315 21.59 -28.17 -33.86
CA PHE A 315 22.09 -28.92 -32.71
C PHE A 315 21.87 -30.44 -32.90
N ASN A 316 20.67 -30.83 -33.33
CA ASN A 316 20.35 -32.23 -33.63
C ASN A 316 21.24 -32.78 -34.75
N TYR A 317 21.43 -32.00 -35.83
CA TYR A 317 22.34 -32.36 -36.88
C TYR A 317 23.80 -32.58 -36.40
N SER A 318 24.31 -31.65 -35.58
CA SER A 318 25.64 -31.76 -34.97
C SER A 318 25.77 -33.03 -34.11
N LYS A 319 24.72 -33.34 -33.31
CA LYS A 319 24.69 -34.52 -32.43
C LYS A 319 24.65 -35.84 -33.22
N GLU A 320 23.80 -35.89 -34.27
CA GLU A 320 23.68 -37.08 -35.13
C GLU A 320 24.89 -37.31 -36.01
N SER A 321 25.48 -36.26 -36.59
CA SER A 321 26.64 -36.33 -37.48
C SER A 321 27.99 -36.37 -36.80
N GLY A 322 28.06 -36.01 -35.50
CA GLY A 322 29.29 -35.87 -34.73
C GLY A 322 30.16 -34.65 -35.11
N HIS A 323 29.63 -33.76 -35.97
CA HIS A 323 30.37 -32.57 -36.37
C HIS A 323 30.26 -31.45 -35.32
N THR A 324 31.39 -30.93 -34.85
CA THR A 324 31.46 -29.80 -33.93
C THR A 324 31.43 -28.45 -34.65
N VAL A 325 31.51 -28.44 -35.97
CA VAL A 325 31.44 -27.23 -36.81
C VAL A 325 30.66 -27.54 -38.08
N VAL A 326 29.71 -26.67 -38.42
CA VAL A 326 28.92 -26.73 -39.65
C VAL A 326 29.12 -25.43 -40.44
N PHE A 327 29.41 -25.56 -41.73
CA PHE A 327 29.66 -24.42 -42.61
C PHE A 327 28.43 -24.08 -43.42
N GLY A 328 28.01 -22.82 -43.39
CA GLY A 328 27.08 -22.22 -44.34
C GLY A 328 27.87 -21.53 -45.46
N LYS A 329 27.20 -20.72 -46.27
CA LYS A 329 27.84 -20.02 -47.41
C LYS A 329 28.86 -18.96 -46.93
N ASP A 330 28.45 -18.11 -45.98
CA ASP A 330 29.23 -16.96 -45.51
C ASP A 330 29.59 -17.02 -44.02
N TYR A 331 29.05 -18.01 -43.32
CA TYR A 331 29.18 -18.17 -41.87
C TYR A 331 29.42 -19.65 -41.50
N LYS A 332 29.98 -19.84 -40.31
CA LYS A 332 30.10 -21.17 -39.71
C LYS A 332 29.45 -21.18 -38.32
N ALA A 333 28.78 -22.27 -37.98
CA ALA A 333 28.27 -22.59 -36.67
C ALA A 333 29.26 -23.52 -35.94
N SER A 334 29.64 -23.18 -34.72
CA SER A 334 30.48 -24.04 -33.85
C SER A 334 29.66 -24.42 -32.63
N PHE A 335 29.67 -25.71 -32.27
CA PHE A 335 28.88 -26.27 -31.19
C PHE A 335 29.76 -26.53 -29.98
N SER A 336 29.31 -26.07 -28.82
CA SER A 336 29.98 -26.35 -27.55
C SER A 336 28.93 -26.52 -26.45
N THR A 337 29.18 -27.40 -25.50
CA THR A 337 28.35 -27.60 -24.32
C THR A 337 29.03 -26.98 -23.13
N THR A 338 28.34 -26.11 -22.41
CA THR A 338 28.85 -25.48 -21.19
C THR A 338 27.93 -25.85 -20.03
N GLU A 339 28.50 -26.45 -19.00
CA GLU A 339 27.79 -26.73 -17.76
C GLU A 339 27.34 -25.42 -17.11
N SER A 340 26.06 -25.28 -16.80
CA SER A 340 25.54 -24.13 -16.07
C SER A 340 25.04 -24.54 -14.70
N VAL A 341 25.34 -23.71 -13.71
CA VAL A 341 24.88 -23.87 -12.31
C VAL A 341 23.84 -22.83 -12.06
N LYS A 342 22.65 -23.26 -11.58
CA LYS A 342 21.58 -22.37 -11.14
C LYS A 342 21.47 -22.40 -9.62
N ILE A 343 21.42 -21.24 -9.00
CA ILE A 343 21.14 -21.10 -7.57
C ILE A 343 19.62 -21.12 -7.40
N PRO A 344 19.08 -21.89 -6.42
CA PRO A 344 17.64 -21.90 -6.13
C PRO A 344 17.09 -20.51 -5.86
N SER A 345 15.84 -20.26 -6.23
CA SER A 345 15.20 -18.96 -6.05
C SER A 345 15.05 -18.62 -4.56
N LYS A 346 14.90 -17.31 -4.23
CA LYS A 346 14.73 -16.86 -2.84
C LYS A 346 13.51 -17.44 -2.11
N LYS A 347 12.56 -18.06 -2.85
CA LYS A 347 11.35 -18.70 -2.31
C LYS A 347 11.49 -20.23 -2.20
N ASP A 348 12.57 -20.81 -2.63
CA ASP A 348 12.80 -22.25 -2.63
C ASP A 348 13.42 -22.70 -1.30
N LEU A 349 12.92 -23.77 -0.71
CA LEU A 349 13.46 -24.36 0.53
C LEU A 349 14.94 -24.73 0.40
N LYS A 350 15.35 -25.26 -0.77
CA LYS A 350 16.76 -25.55 -1.08
C LYS A 350 17.68 -24.34 -0.95
N ARG A 351 17.14 -23.12 -1.11
CA ARG A 351 17.91 -21.89 -0.92
C ARG A 351 18.30 -21.70 0.54
N TYR A 352 17.39 -21.93 1.48
CA TYR A 352 17.67 -21.84 2.91
C TYR A 352 18.68 -22.90 3.36
N GLU A 353 18.54 -24.14 2.85
CA GLU A 353 19.47 -25.23 3.14
C GLU A 353 20.87 -24.89 2.64
N LEU A 354 20.99 -24.33 1.43
CA LEU A 354 22.26 -23.87 0.88
C LEU A 354 22.87 -22.73 1.71
N GLU A 355 22.07 -21.76 2.14
CA GLU A 355 22.55 -20.66 2.99
C GLU A 355 23.01 -21.15 4.37
N SER A 356 22.28 -22.08 4.99
CA SER A 356 22.67 -22.70 6.25
C SER A 356 23.98 -23.50 6.11
N SER A 357 24.11 -24.29 5.05
CA SER A 357 25.32 -25.06 4.78
C SER A 357 26.54 -24.17 4.51
N LEU A 358 26.37 -23.03 3.83
CA LEU A 358 27.44 -22.07 3.64
C LEU A 358 27.90 -21.43 4.96
N LYS A 359 26.97 -21.17 5.88
CA LYS A 359 27.29 -20.66 7.22
C LYS A 359 27.97 -21.69 8.10
N GLU A 360 27.49 -22.94 8.11
CA GLU A 360 28.09 -24.05 8.86
C GLU A 360 29.53 -24.38 8.41
N LEU A 361 29.80 -24.19 7.11
CA LEU A 361 31.12 -24.40 6.50
C LEU A 361 32.03 -23.18 6.57
N GLU A 362 31.59 -22.10 7.24
CA GLU A 362 32.30 -20.82 7.33
C GLU A 362 32.62 -20.19 5.96
N LEU A 363 31.80 -20.51 4.92
CA LEU A 363 31.97 -20.03 3.55
C LEU A 363 31.05 -18.85 3.20
N TRP A 364 30.23 -18.38 4.16
CA TRP A 364 29.24 -17.33 3.91
C TRP A 364 29.88 -16.00 3.52
N ASP A 365 31.02 -15.66 4.14
CA ASP A 365 31.72 -14.41 3.86
C ASP A 365 32.33 -14.36 2.46
N ASP A 366 32.63 -15.52 1.87
CA ASP A 366 33.08 -15.62 0.49
C ASP A 366 32.02 -15.29 -0.54
N VAL A 367 30.74 -15.40 -0.14
CA VAL A 367 29.56 -15.26 -1.02
C VAL A 367 28.48 -14.33 -0.42
N GLN A 368 28.88 -13.28 0.30
CA GLN A 368 28.00 -12.35 1.04
C GLN A 368 26.78 -11.85 0.26
N GLU A 369 26.91 -11.77 -1.07
CA GLU A 369 25.76 -11.74 -1.97
C GLU A 369 25.77 -13.04 -2.77
N MET A 370 24.79 -13.93 -2.53
CA MET A 370 24.69 -15.18 -3.30
C MET A 370 24.41 -14.88 -4.78
N SER A 371 25.42 -14.50 -5.52
CA SER A 371 25.37 -14.34 -6.96
C SER A 371 25.83 -15.63 -7.63
N VAL A 372 25.14 -16.02 -8.71
CA VAL A 372 25.50 -17.18 -9.55
C VAL A 372 26.94 -17.10 -9.98
N TRP A 373 27.42 -15.90 -10.31
CA TRP A 373 28.80 -15.69 -10.77
C TRP A 373 29.81 -15.98 -9.66
N LYS A 374 29.58 -15.51 -8.44
CA LYS A 374 30.51 -15.67 -7.31
C LYS A 374 30.59 -17.14 -6.87
N VAL A 375 29.46 -17.84 -6.75
CA VAL A 375 29.45 -19.29 -6.45
C VAL A 375 30.15 -20.09 -7.54
N LYS A 376 29.90 -19.81 -8.83
CA LYS A 376 30.63 -20.45 -9.93
C LYS A 376 32.14 -20.20 -9.89
N SER A 377 32.57 -19.00 -9.55
CA SER A 377 33.97 -18.65 -9.40
C SER A 377 34.63 -19.45 -8.27
N MET A 378 33.95 -19.54 -7.11
CA MET A 378 34.46 -20.26 -5.95
C MET A 378 34.55 -21.79 -6.18
N LEU A 379 33.55 -22.39 -6.88
CA LEU A 379 33.62 -23.81 -7.27
C LEU A 379 34.75 -24.14 -8.19
N LYS A 380 35.25 -23.18 -8.97
CA LYS A 380 36.42 -23.33 -9.88
C LYS A 380 37.73 -22.96 -9.23
N SER A 381 37.71 -22.27 -8.11
CA SER A 381 38.89 -21.81 -7.39
C SER A 381 39.49 -22.93 -6.52
N GLU A 382 40.76 -22.77 -6.11
CA GLU A 382 41.44 -23.65 -5.15
C GLU A 382 41.12 -23.26 -3.68
N HIS A 383 40.32 -22.21 -3.47
CA HIS A 383 39.97 -21.71 -2.13
C HIS A 383 39.05 -22.67 -1.34
N TRP A 384 38.18 -23.42 -2.03
CA TRP A 384 37.34 -24.42 -1.42
C TRP A 384 37.90 -25.82 -1.56
N SER A 385 37.85 -26.60 -0.48
CA SER A 385 38.26 -28.02 -0.54
C SER A 385 37.27 -28.84 -1.40
N GLU A 386 37.74 -29.98 -1.92
CA GLU A 386 36.90 -30.86 -2.74
C GLU A 386 35.65 -31.37 -1.98
N GLU A 387 35.73 -31.54 -0.69
CA GLU A 387 34.61 -31.93 0.15
C GLU A 387 33.58 -30.79 0.24
N GLN A 388 34.03 -29.54 0.44
CA GLN A 388 33.17 -28.35 0.43
C GLN A 388 32.51 -28.15 -0.94
N LYS A 389 33.28 -28.27 -2.04
CA LYS A 389 32.75 -28.19 -3.40
C LYS A 389 31.68 -29.25 -3.65
N LYS A 390 31.88 -30.49 -3.20
CA LYS A 390 30.96 -31.59 -3.36
C LYS A 390 29.66 -31.33 -2.59
N LYS A 391 29.75 -30.88 -1.32
CA LYS A 391 28.61 -30.53 -0.51
C LYS A 391 27.80 -29.38 -1.10
N ILE A 392 28.43 -28.30 -1.52
CA ILE A 392 27.73 -27.15 -2.13
C ILE A 392 27.09 -27.53 -3.47
N SER A 393 27.79 -28.33 -4.30
CA SER A 393 27.25 -28.79 -5.59
C SER A 393 25.98 -29.61 -5.48
N SER A 394 25.69 -30.26 -4.34
CA SER A 394 24.46 -31.03 -4.11
C SER A 394 23.20 -30.16 -4.04
N TYR A 395 23.33 -28.85 -3.77
CA TYR A 395 22.22 -27.89 -3.74
C TYR A 395 22.02 -27.15 -5.09
N LEU A 396 22.87 -27.42 -6.10
CA LEU A 396 22.86 -26.69 -7.36
C LEU A 396 22.29 -27.56 -8.46
N ASP A 397 21.31 -27.02 -9.18
CA ASP A 397 20.81 -27.67 -10.38
C ASP A 397 21.83 -27.48 -11.52
N LYS A 398 22.34 -28.59 -12.05
CA LYS A 398 23.21 -28.59 -13.20
C LYS A 398 22.39 -28.76 -14.47
N SER A 399 22.55 -27.88 -15.42
CA SER A 399 21.96 -28.00 -16.74
C SER A 399 23.02 -27.79 -17.82
N ASP A 400 23.00 -28.66 -18.80
CA ASP A 400 23.82 -28.47 -20.00
C ASP A 400 23.16 -27.42 -20.87
N ASN A 401 23.85 -26.28 -21.05
CA ASN A 401 23.37 -25.22 -21.94
C ASN A 401 24.19 -25.30 -23.23
N PRO A 402 23.63 -25.89 -24.29
CA PRO A 402 24.25 -25.88 -25.60
C PRO A 402 24.33 -24.43 -26.12
N ARG A 403 25.45 -24.10 -26.73
CA ARG A 403 25.69 -22.80 -27.39
C ARG A 403 26.13 -22.98 -28.82
N ILE A 404 25.49 -22.23 -29.70
CA ILE A 404 25.92 -22.06 -31.10
C ILE A 404 26.59 -20.69 -31.19
N SER A 405 27.82 -20.67 -31.66
CA SER A 405 28.53 -19.44 -31.99
C SER A 405 28.61 -19.29 -33.51
N LEU A 406 28.03 -18.23 -34.03
CA LEU A 406 28.07 -17.88 -35.44
C LEU A 406 29.20 -16.89 -35.67
N LYS A 407 30.12 -17.23 -36.59
CA LYS A 407 31.22 -16.34 -36.99
C LYS A 407 31.27 -16.20 -38.50
N LYS A 408 31.54 -14.99 -38.98
CA LYS A 408 31.80 -14.71 -40.39
C LYS A 408 33.06 -15.41 -40.80
N LEU A 409 33.07 -16.00 -41.99
CA LEU A 409 34.22 -16.68 -42.59
C LEU A 409 35.31 -15.71 -43.04
#